data_b9de8614cb11a08bd0ce86a7f96800c4
#
_entry.id   b9de8614cb11a08bd0ce86a7f96800c4
#
_cell.length_a   1.000
_cell.length_b   1.000
_cell.length_c   1.000
_cell.angle_alpha   90.00
_cell.angle_beta   90.00
_cell.angle_gamma   90.00
#
_symmetry.space_group_name_H-M   'P 1'
#
loop_
_entity.id
_entity.type
_entity.pdbx_description
1 polymer ?
#
loop_
_entity_poly.entity_id
_entity_poly.type
_entity_poly.pdbx_seq_one_letter_code
_entity_poly.pdbx_strand_id
1 'polypeptide(L)'
;MKHILLTILGCLLFPPLFAQSLQGLKGETLKNALYSVYVIDATNGNILYKTPQQSLVPASVMKIVTTAAALEILGADFEFHTQLGITGQVNSEKGILEGNLVLKGGCDPAFYSEYFPEHYRGTFESWTAALLTAGIKNIQGDLIVDLSQNSGSSIPGGWPWEDTGNYYGAGVSALTFSDNYYKIHFSSPAQADKPVTIEKTDPQIDSLKLINNVVSSDVNRDLAFIYGAPGSFSQLVEGTIPKGRSDFIVKASMPDPARTVVSEFMKVLKYNKIEISGKVIYINVPTSEAMTLIADKSSPPLRDLIVPLNKESINLFAEHLLREIGRAKKGSTYLDKSLDALKEFWMEKGIFLGGFYPTDGCGLSRSNGICPRTLAEILRYMHLSANRDVFFNSLPVAGQSGTLQSAFKGTKLENNLRAKTGSMTRVRSLAGIFTNHKGKK
;
A
#
# COMPACT_ATOMS: atom_id res chain seq x y z
N MET A 1 13.59 -39.16 69.57
CA MET A 1 14.57 -38.57 68.64
C MET A 1 14.08 -38.85 67.26
N LYS A 2 13.61 -37.80 66.60
CA LYS A 2 12.99 -37.85 65.25
C LYS A 2 14.00 -37.41 64.23
N HIS A 3 14.32 -38.29 63.29
CA HIS A 3 15.13 -37.95 62.11
C HIS A 3 14.24 -37.27 61.06
N ILE A 4 14.60 -36.06 60.68
CA ILE A 4 13.99 -35.34 59.56
C ILE A 4 14.87 -35.63 58.33
N LEU A 5 14.31 -36.35 57.36
CA LEU A 5 14.91 -36.58 56.07
C LEU A 5 14.59 -35.41 55.15
N LEU A 6 15.57 -34.60 54.81
CA LEU A 6 15.43 -33.49 53.89
C LEU A 6 15.69 -33.97 52.45
N THR A 7 14.65 -34.20 51.68
CA THR A 7 14.75 -34.55 50.26
C THR A 7 14.95 -33.25 49.44
N ILE A 8 16.15 -32.97 49.00
CA ILE A 8 16.42 -31.88 48.06
C ILE A 8 16.06 -32.39 46.64
N LEU A 9 14.90 -31.92 46.16
CA LEU A 9 14.49 -32.10 44.77
C LEU A 9 15.26 -31.09 43.93
N GLY A 10 16.32 -31.52 43.28
CA GLY A 10 17.08 -30.69 42.35
C GLY A 10 16.26 -30.40 41.07
N CYS A 11 15.61 -29.26 41.06
CA CYS A 11 15.11 -28.69 39.79
C CYS A 11 16.32 -28.30 38.94
N LEU A 12 16.71 -29.16 38.02
CA LEU A 12 17.59 -28.80 36.90
C LEU A 12 16.84 -27.77 36.04
N LEU A 13 17.07 -26.51 36.35
CA LEU A 13 16.69 -25.36 35.49
C LEU A 13 17.54 -25.44 34.23
N PHE A 14 17.06 -26.10 33.20
CA PHE A 14 17.54 -25.86 31.85
C PHE A 14 17.13 -24.42 31.47
N PRO A 15 18.07 -23.50 31.26
CA PRO A 15 17.71 -22.21 30.72
C PRO A 15 17.08 -22.45 29.33
N PRO A 16 15.96 -21.81 29.00
CA PRO A 16 15.34 -22.01 27.71
C PRO A 16 16.36 -21.68 26.61
N LEU A 17 16.54 -22.57 25.66
CA LEU A 17 17.49 -22.43 24.53
C LEU A 17 17.40 -21.09 23.78
N PHE A 18 16.29 -20.38 23.92
CA PHE A 18 16.07 -19.04 23.35
C PHE A 18 16.85 -17.92 24.04
N ALA A 19 17.18 -18.06 25.34
CA ALA A 19 17.95 -17.03 26.04
C ALA A 19 19.40 -16.94 25.54
N GLN A 20 19.95 -18.02 25.00
CA GLN A 20 21.31 -18.03 24.42
C GLN A 20 21.39 -17.35 23.06
N SER A 21 20.32 -17.40 22.23
CA SER A 21 20.34 -16.82 20.89
C SER A 21 20.23 -15.30 20.86
N LEU A 22 19.63 -14.68 21.89
CA LEU A 22 19.50 -13.24 22.01
C LEU A 22 20.70 -12.58 22.71
N GLN A 23 21.61 -13.35 23.32
CA GLN A 23 22.89 -12.77 23.76
C GLN A 23 23.72 -12.22 22.59
N GLY A 24 23.51 -12.70 21.36
CA GLY A 24 24.10 -12.15 20.14
C GLY A 24 23.57 -10.78 19.71
N LEU A 25 22.43 -10.31 20.25
CA LEU A 25 21.90 -8.96 20.02
C LEU A 25 22.62 -7.88 20.86
N LYS A 26 23.64 -8.25 21.66
CA LYS A 26 24.43 -7.32 22.46
C LYS A 26 25.61 -6.69 21.69
N GLY A 27 25.53 -6.61 20.35
CA GLY A 27 26.53 -5.89 19.57
C GLY A 27 26.51 -4.37 19.84
N GLU A 28 27.63 -3.69 19.61
CA GLU A 28 27.77 -2.23 19.79
C GLU A 28 26.64 -1.44 19.12
N THR A 29 26.14 -1.91 17.96
CA THR A 29 25.05 -1.30 17.21
C THR A 29 23.72 -1.25 18.00
N LEU A 30 23.49 -2.20 18.91
CA LEU A 30 22.24 -2.28 19.69
C LEU A 30 22.38 -1.75 21.11
N LYS A 31 23.57 -1.35 21.54
CA LYS A 31 23.86 -0.91 22.91
C LYS A 31 22.95 0.25 23.36
N ASN A 32 22.62 1.14 22.43
CA ASN A 32 21.78 2.32 22.67
C ASN A 32 20.42 2.24 21.94
N ALA A 33 20.03 1.09 21.41
CA ALA A 33 18.76 0.92 20.72
C ALA A 33 17.64 0.50 21.69
N LEU A 34 16.46 1.08 21.52
CA LEU A 34 15.24 0.54 22.08
C LEU A 34 14.78 -0.65 21.25
N TYR A 35 14.52 -1.77 21.91
CA TYR A 35 13.98 -2.96 21.24
C TYR A 35 12.96 -3.68 22.11
N SER A 36 12.01 -4.31 21.45
CA SER A 36 11.00 -5.13 22.11
C SER A 36 10.73 -6.38 21.25
N VAL A 37 10.61 -7.53 21.90
CA VAL A 37 10.40 -8.84 21.25
C VAL A 37 9.27 -9.57 21.95
N TYR A 38 8.45 -10.26 21.17
CA TYR A 38 7.40 -11.12 21.69
C TYR A 38 7.24 -12.35 20.79
N VAL A 39 7.41 -13.54 21.35
CA VAL A 39 7.32 -14.82 20.63
C VAL A 39 6.35 -15.73 21.34
N ILE A 40 5.37 -16.25 20.62
CA ILE A 40 4.36 -17.18 21.12
C ILE A 40 4.31 -18.44 20.24
N ASP A 41 3.83 -19.51 20.81
CA ASP A 41 3.36 -20.68 20.06
C ASP A 41 2.04 -20.31 19.36
N ALA A 42 2.00 -20.38 18.04
CA ALA A 42 0.85 -19.96 17.27
C ALA A 42 -0.39 -20.83 17.50
N THR A 43 -0.21 -22.10 17.92
CA THR A 43 -1.31 -23.03 18.17
C THR A 43 -2.03 -22.74 19.49
N ASN A 44 -1.29 -22.63 20.59
CA ASN A 44 -1.88 -22.53 21.93
C ASN A 44 -1.72 -21.16 22.61
N GLY A 45 -0.92 -20.25 22.02
CA GLY A 45 -0.69 -18.90 22.53
C GLY A 45 0.31 -18.82 23.68
N ASN A 46 0.98 -19.90 24.04
CA ASN A 46 1.97 -19.89 25.10
C ASN A 46 3.14 -18.96 24.76
N ILE A 47 3.53 -18.15 25.72
CA ILE A 47 4.66 -17.23 25.55
C ILE A 47 5.96 -18.05 25.60
N LEU A 48 6.71 -18.02 24.52
CA LEU A 48 8.02 -18.69 24.39
C LEU A 48 9.16 -17.73 24.78
N TYR A 49 9.00 -16.45 24.44
CA TYR A 49 9.97 -15.42 24.80
C TYR A 49 9.33 -14.03 24.77
N LYS A 50 9.70 -13.16 25.70
CA LYS A 50 9.32 -11.75 25.71
C LYS A 50 10.37 -10.88 26.38
N THR A 51 10.49 -9.65 25.90
CA THR A 51 11.14 -8.54 26.61
C THR A 51 10.06 -7.65 27.25
N PRO A 52 10.42 -6.60 28.03
CA PRO A 52 9.46 -5.57 28.38
C PRO A 52 8.74 -5.05 27.13
N GLN A 53 7.41 -4.99 27.21
CA GLN A 53 6.60 -4.60 26.07
C GLN A 53 6.52 -3.07 25.97
N GLN A 54 7.00 -2.55 24.87
CA GLN A 54 7.03 -1.12 24.57
C GLN A 54 6.27 -0.85 23.27
N SER A 55 5.57 0.27 23.22
CA SER A 55 5.03 0.80 21.97
C SER A 55 6.15 1.42 21.16
N LEU A 56 6.47 0.83 20.03
CA LEU A 56 7.53 1.28 19.13
C LEU A 56 6.96 1.59 17.76
N VAL A 57 7.68 2.41 17.00
CA VAL A 57 7.34 2.72 15.60
C VAL A 57 7.42 1.45 14.77
N PRO A 58 6.30 0.99 14.16
CA PRO A 58 6.25 -0.29 13.46
C PRO A 58 6.91 -0.24 12.08
N ALA A 59 6.95 0.91 11.43
CA ALA A 59 7.16 0.99 10.00
C ALA A 59 6.20 0.02 9.27
N SER A 60 6.58 -0.56 8.15
CA SER A 60 5.69 -1.36 7.30
C SER A 60 5.17 -2.68 7.88
N VAL A 61 5.56 -3.09 9.11
CA VAL A 61 4.85 -4.22 9.76
C VAL A 61 3.41 -3.84 10.16
N MET A 62 3.06 -2.54 10.16
CA MET A 62 1.68 -2.07 10.28
C MET A 62 0.76 -2.71 9.23
N LYS A 63 1.26 -3.00 8.03
CA LYS A 63 0.51 -3.65 6.95
C LYS A 63 -0.05 -5.03 7.34
N ILE A 64 0.56 -5.74 8.30
CA ILE A 64 -0.01 -6.97 8.88
C ILE A 64 -1.37 -6.66 9.51
N VAL A 65 -1.44 -5.58 10.29
CA VAL A 65 -2.67 -5.18 11.00
C VAL A 65 -3.78 -4.85 10.01
N THR A 66 -3.43 -4.07 8.98
CA THR A 66 -4.38 -3.60 7.97
C THR A 66 -4.82 -4.72 7.03
N THR A 67 -3.90 -5.53 6.50
CA THR A 67 -4.26 -6.61 5.56
C THR A 67 -5.02 -7.75 6.21
N ALA A 68 -4.67 -8.10 7.45
CA ALA A 68 -5.41 -9.08 8.22
C ALA A 68 -6.85 -8.62 8.49
N ALA A 69 -7.04 -7.37 8.94
CA ALA A 69 -8.36 -6.81 9.16
C ALA A 69 -9.18 -6.72 7.86
N ALA A 70 -8.55 -6.31 6.74
CA ALA A 70 -9.23 -6.24 5.45
C ALA A 70 -9.76 -7.60 5.01
N LEU A 71 -8.94 -8.66 5.09
CA LEU A 71 -9.38 -10.03 4.77
C LEU A 71 -10.56 -10.49 5.62
N GLU A 72 -10.55 -10.19 6.90
CA GLU A 72 -11.58 -10.63 7.84
C GLU A 72 -12.88 -9.82 7.73
N ILE A 73 -12.81 -8.55 7.31
CA ILE A 73 -13.97 -7.66 7.21
C ILE A 73 -14.59 -7.71 5.82
N LEU A 74 -13.77 -7.67 4.77
CA LEU A 74 -14.22 -7.57 3.39
C LEU A 74 -14.36 -8.94 2.72
N GLY A 75 -13.57 -9.93 3.16
CA GLY A 75 -13.46 -11.24 2.52
C GLY A 75 -12.38 -11.29 1.44
N ALA A 76 -11.88 -12.50 1.16
CA ALA A 76 -10.80 -12.72 0.21
C ALA A 76 -11.19 -12.41 -1.25
N ASP A 77 -12.47 -12.50 -1.58
CA ASP A 77 -13.03 -12.30 -2.92
C ASP A 77 -13.54 -10.87 -3.16
N PHE A 78 -13.36 -9.96 -2.19
CA PHE A 78 -13.75 -8.56 -2.34
C PHE A 78 -13.05 -7.91 -3.53
N GLU A 79 -13.77 -7.14 -4.35
CA GLU A 79 -13.28 -6.39 -5.49
C GLU A 79 -13.73 -4.92 -5.40
N PHE A 80 -12.89 -4.01 -5.87
CA PHE A 80 -13.25 -2.62 -6.10
C PHE A 80 -13.85 -2.47 -7.50
N HIS A 81 -14.72 -1.47 -7.71
CA HIS A 81 -15.44 -1.27 -8.98
C HIS A 81 -15.29 0.17 -9.47
N THR A 82 -14.63 0.36 -10.62
CA THR A 82 -14.57 1.64 -11.33
C THR A 82 -15.55 1.62 -12.49
N GLN A 83 -16.46 2.60 -12.55
CA GLN A 83 -17.64 2.53 -13.40
C GLN A 83 -17.68 3.67 -14.42
N LEU A 84 -18.08 3.36 -15.63
CA LEU A 84 -18.46 4.31 -16.66
C LEU A 84 -19.98 4.23 -16.87
N GLY A 85 -20.63 5.38 -16.82
CA GLY A 85 -22.07 5.47 -17.04
C GLY A 85 -22.46 6.76 -17.73
N ILE A 86 -23.75 6.94 -17.91
CA ILE A 86 -24.33 8.13 -18.52
C ILE A 86 -25.49 8.63 -17.69
N THR A 87 -25.75 9.95 -17.77
CA THR A 87 -27.01 10.55 -17.38
C THR A 87 -27.68 11.14 -18.63
N GLY A 88 -29.02 11.31 -18.61
CA GLY A 88 -29.77 11.78 -19.75
C GLY A 88 -30.19 10.66 -20.73
N GLN A 89 -30.39 11.02 -22.01
CA GLN A 89 -30.97 10.10 -23.00
C GLN A 89 -30.09 9.92 -24.24
N VAL A 90 -30.08 8.70 -24.79
CA VAL A 90 -29.34 8.38 -26.01
C VAL A 90 -30.30 8.45 -27.21
N ASN A 91 -29.96 9.29 -28.18
CA ASN A 91 -30.55 9.28 -29.50
C ASN A 91 -29.64 8.45 -30.41
N SER A 92 -29.91 7.14 -30.50
CA SER A 92 -29.06 6.20 -31.24
C SER A 92 -29.07 6.43 -32.76
N GLU A 93 -30.16 6.98 -33.34
CA GLU A 93 -30.23 7.29 -34.77
C GLU A 93 -29.24 8.39 -35.15
N LYS A 94 -29.06 9.39 -34.28
CA LYS A 94 -28.11 10.49 -34.46
C LYS A 94 -26.73 10.21 -33.87
N GLY A 95 -26.57 9.17 -33.06
CA GLY A 95 -25.36 8.89 -32.31
C GLY A 95 -25.09 9.90 -31.20
N ILE A 96 -26.12 10.47 -30.59
CA ILE A 96 -25.99 11.59 -29.63
C ILE A 96 -26.47 11.15 -28.24
N LEU A 97 -25.64 11.44 -27.21
CA LEU A 97 -26.06 11.45 -25.82
C LEU A 97 -26.49 12.90 -25.46
N GLU A 98 -27.78 13.11 -25.22
CA GLU A 98 -28.32 14.33 -24.65
C GLU A 98 -28.22 14.23 -23.12
N GLY A 99 -27.02 14.44 -22.59
CA GLY A 99 -26.67 14.23 -21.17
C GLY A 99 -25.17 14.14 -20.96
N ASN A 100 -24.76 13.64 -19.79
CA ASN A 100 -23.38 13.60 -19.37
C ASN A 100 -22.80 12.18 -19.42
N LEU A 101 -21.51 12.09 -19.72
CA LEU A 101 -20.71 10.91 -19.45
C LEU A 101 -20.21 10.97 -18.00
N VAL A 102 -20.33 9.88 -17.25
CA VAL A 102 -19.93 9.81 -15.84
C VAL A 102 -18.85 8.75 -15.66
N LEU A 103 -17.69 9.18 -15.18
CA LEU A 103 -16.61 8.27 -14.75
C LEU A 103 -16.57 8.28 -13.22
N LYS A 104 -17.03 7.17 -12.61
CA LYS A 104 -17.09 7.02 -11.16
C LYS A 104 -15.92 6.21 -10.66
N GLY A 105 -15.06 6.85 -9.86
CA GLY A 105 -13.92 6.20 -9.23
C GLY A 105 -14.35 5.22 -8.14
N GLY A 106 -13.78 4.02 -8.18
CA GLY A 106 -14.10 2.92 -7.27
C GLY A 106 -13.13 2.75 -6.10
N CYS A 107 -12.21 3.66 -5.90
CA CYS A 107 -11.10 3.52 -4.93
C CYS A 107 -10.23 2.29 -5.17
N ASP A 108 -10.19 1.76 -6.39
CA ASP A 108 -9.36 0.62 -6.76
C ASP A 108 -7.87 1.00 -6.73
N PRO A 109 -7.07 0.48 -5.76
CA PRO A 109 -5.66 0.85 -5.64
C PRO A 109 -4.80 0.32 -6.79
N ALA A 110 -5.29 -0.68 -7.51
CA ALA A 110 -4.54 -1.37 -8.54
C ALA A 110 -4.89 -0.92 -9.96
N PHE A 111 -5.74 0.09 -10.14
CA PHE A 111 -6.17 0.53 -11.47
C PHE A 111 -4.96 0.97 -12.32
N TYR A 112 -4.68 0.20 -13.40
CA TYR A 112 -3.48 0.30 -14.23
C TYR A 112 -2.14 0.13 -13.49
N SER A 113 -2.14 -0.61 -12.36
CA SER A 113 -0.93 -0.94 -11.61
C SER A 113 0.03 -1.80 -12.42
N GLU A 114 1.35 -1.56 -12.24
CA GLU A 114 2.39 -2.40 -12.85
C GLU A 114 2.39 -3.85 -12.35
N TYR A 115 1.70 -4.13 -11.24
CA TYR A 115 1.56 -5.48 -10.68
C TYR A 115 0.44 -6.29 -11.33
N PHE A 116 -0.47 -5.64 -12.06
CA PHE A 116 -1.62 -6.27 -12.73
C PHE A 116 -1.82 -5.78 -14.18
N PRO A 117 -0.77 -5.72 -15.00
CA PRO A 117 -0.85 -5.06 -16.33
C PRO A 117 -1.86 -5.74 -17.26
N GLU A 118 -1.94 -7.07 -17.23
CA GLU A 118 -2.86 -7.82 -18.09
C GLU A 118 -4.32 -7.64 -17.69
N HIS A 119 -4.58 -7.43 -16.39
CA HIS A 119 -5.93 -7.24 -15.88
C HIS A 119 -6.59 -5.95 -16.39
N TYR A 120 -5.79 -4.87 -16.55
CA TYR A 120 -6.31 -3.57 -16.98
C TYR A 120 -6.03 -3.23 -18.45
N ARG A 121 -5.30 -4.10 -19.15
CA ARG A 121 -5.02 -3.90 -20.58
C ARG A 121 -6.32 -3.73 -21.36
N GLY A 122 -6.41 -2.66 -22.17
CA GLY A 122 -7.55 -2.39 -23.03
C GLY A 122 -8.83 -1.96 -22.31
N THR A 123 -8.77 -1.55 -21.02
CA THR A 123 -9.95 -1.09 -20.28
C THR A 123 -10.59 0.13 -20.94
N PHE A 124 -9.82 1.15 -21.31
CA PHE A 124 -10.37 2.34 -21.96
C PHE A 124 -10.91 2.05 -23.36
N GLU A 125 -10.28 1.16 -24.10
CA GLU A 125 -10.75 0.68 -25.39
C GLU A 125 -12.08 -0.07 -25.26
N SER A 126 -12.21 -0.94 -24.25
CA SER A 126 -13.45 -1.67 -23.99
C SER A 126 -14.59 -0.74 -23.57
N TRP A 127 -14.31 0.27 -22.76
CA TRP A 127 -15.27 1.29 -22.37
C TRP A 127 -15.74 2.12 -23.57
N THR A 128 -14.80 2.48 -24.45
CA THR A 128 -15.08 3.20 -25.69
C THR A 128 -15.94 2.35 -26.64
N ALA A 129 -15.62 1.06 -26.75
CA ALA A 129 -16.46 0.12 -27.53
C ALA A 129 -17.87 -0.02 -26.95
N ALA A 130 -18.03 -0.03 -25.64
CA ALA A 130 -19.34 -0.06 -24.97
C ALA A 130 -20.18 1.20 -25.28
N LEU A 131 -19.55 2.39 -25.30
CA LEU A 131 -20.22 3.64 -25.71
C LEU A 131 -20.69 3.56 -27.16
N LEU A 132 -19.84 3.08 -28.08
CA LEU A 132 -20.20 2.91 -29.49
C LEU A 132 -21.34 1.90 -29.67
N THR A 133 -21.32 0.79 -28.90
CA THR A 133 -22.39 -0.22 -28.90
C THR A 133 -23.72 0.36 -28.38
N ALA A 134 -23.66 1.28 -27.41
CA ALA A 134 -24.83 2.03 -26.95
C ALA A 134 -25.30 3.11 -27.94
N GLY A 135 -24.64 3.25 -29.11
CA GLY A 135 -24.96 4.22 -30.13
C GLY A 135 -24.48 5.64 -29.81
N ILE A 136 -23.46 5.79 -28.96
CA ILE A 136 -22.96 7.10 -28.52
C ILE A 136 -21.68 7.45 -29.27
N LYS A 137 -21.69 8.53 -30.06
CA LYS A 137 -20.53 9.14 -30.74
C LYS A 137 -20.30 10.58 -30.33
N ASN A 138 -21.36 11.29 -29.94
CA ASN A 138 -21.30 12.68 -29.49
C ASN A 138 -22.00 12.80 -28.14
N ILE A 139 -21.32 13.37 -27.18
CA ILE A 139 -21.82 13.66 -25.84
C ILE A 139 -22.03 15.17 -25.78
N GLN A 140 -23.29 15.61 -25.69
CA GLN A 140 -23.65 17.04 -25.68
C GLN A 140 -23.37 17.70 -24.31
N GLY A 141 -23.39 16.94 -23.24
CA GLY A 141 -23.06 17.40 -21.90
C GLY A 141 -21.59 17.27 -21.53
N ASP A 142 -21.34 17.12 -20.25
CA ASP A 142 -20.04 17.13 -19.62
C ASP A 142 -19.49 15.70 -19.42
N LEU A 143 -18.17 15.60 -19.18
CA LEU A 143 -17.56 14.44 -18.51
C LEU A 143 -17.53 14.73 -17.00
N ILE A 144 -18.41 14.09 -16.27
CA ILE A 144 -18.46 14.14 -14.80
C ILE A 144 -17.51 13.08 -14.25
N VAL A 145 -16.51 13.50 -13.48
CA VAL A 145 -15.57 12.62 -12.79
C VAL A 145 -15.98 12.57 -11.32
N ASP A 146 -16.63 11.49 -10.93
CA ASP A 146 -17.16 11.30 -9.58
C ASP A 146 -16.09 10.69 -8.67
N LEU A 147 -15.56 11.49 -7.77
CA LEU A 147 -14.56 11.12 -6.76
C LEU A 147 -15.16 10.95 -5.36
N SER A 148 -16.48 10.95 -5.24
CA SER A 148 -17.22 10.95 -3.96
C SER A 148 -16.96 9.70 -3.10
N GLN A 149 -16.43 8.64 -3.71
CA GLN A 149 -16.11 7.41 -3.01
C GLN A 149 -14.92 7.53 -2.05
N ASN A 150 -14.07 8.57 -2.18
CA ASN A 150 -13.00 8.84 -1.23
C ASN A 150 -13.20 10.20 -0.58
N SER A 151 -13.30 10.21 0.75
CA SER A 151 -13.52 11.43 1.52
C SER A 151 -12.30 11.80 2.34
N GLY A 152 -12.07 13.10 2.52
CA GLY A 152 -11.00 13.62 3.34
C GLY A 152 -9.66 13.74 2.61
N SER A 153 -8.57 13.84 3.39
CA SER A 153 -7.22 14.01 2.85
C SER A 153 -6.72 12.75 2.16
N SER A 154 -6.09 12.90 1.02
CA SER A 154 -5.40 11.81 0.31
C SER A 154 -4.18 11.28 1.07
N ILE A 155 -3.55 12.13 1.88
CA ILE A 155 -2.34 11.82 2.65
C ILE A 155 -2.66 11.92 4.15
N PRO A 156 -2.27 10.91 4.97
CA PRO A 156 -2.30 11.01 6.42
C PRO A 156 -1.43 12.17 6.93
N GLY A 157 -1.95 12.93 7.89
CA GLY A 157 -1.26 14.12 8.41
C GLY A 157 0.07 13.86 9.13
N GLY A 158 0.37 12.62 9.48
CA GLY A 158 1.62 12.24 10.13
C GLY A 158 2.75 11.83 9.17
N TRP A 159 2.57 11.95 7.86
CA TRP A 159 3.61 11.64 6.88
C TRP A 159 4.62 12.80 6.77
N PRO A 160 5.92 12.49 6.78
CA PRO A 160 6.95 13.51 6.58
C PRO A 160 6.82 14.18 5.20
N TRP A 161 7.02 15.49 5.17
CA TRP A 161 7.03 16.26 3.91
C TRP A 161 8.00 15.69 2.87
N GLU A 162 9.17 15.23 3.33
CA GLU A 162 10.21 14.62 2.49
C GLU A 162 9.77 13.32 1.79
N ASP A 163 8.70 12.66 2.29
CA ASP A 163 8.20 11.41 1.74
C ASP A 163 7.11 11.61 0.69
N THR A 164 6.32 12.70 0.78
CA THR A 164 5.06 12.86 0.02
C THR A 164 5.24 13.01 -1.49
N GLY A 165 6.39 13.49 -1.95
CA GLY A 165 6.70 13.59 -3.38
C GLY A 165 7.25 12.31 -3.99
N ASN A 166 7.63 11.31 -3.19
CA ASN A 166 8.20 10.05 -3.65
C ASN A 166 7.10 9.02 -3.85
N TYR A 167 7.33 8.00 -4.70
CA TYR A 167 6.34 6.97 -5.05
C TYR A 167 5.70 6.29 -3.82
N TYR A 168 6.47 6.07 -2.75
CA TYR A 168 5.98 5.44 -1.53
C TYR A 168 5.15 6.39 -0.64
N GLY A 169 5.16 7.68 -0.93
CA GLY A 169 4.34 8.72 -0.32
C GLY A 169 3.10 9.09 -1.16
N ALA A 170 2.80 8.34 -2.22
CA ALA A 170 1.62 8.55 -3.02
C ALA A 170 0.34 8.33 -2.20
N GLY A 171 -0.56 9.33 -2.23
CA GLY A 171 -1.80 9.34 -1.48
C GLY A 171 -2.93 8.57 -2.15
N VAL A 172 -3.99 8.28 -1.36
CA VAL A 172 -5.21 7.63 -1.87
C VAL A 172 -6.00 8.54 -2.80
N SER A 173 -6.71 7.93 -3.74
CA SER A 173 -7.62 8.62 -4.67
C SER A 173 -8.85 7.75 -4.94
N ALA A 174 -10.01 8.34 -5.17
CA ALA A 174 -11.16 7.57 -5.64
C ALA A 174 -10.89 6.96 -7.03
N LEU A 175 -10.04 7.62 -7.83
CA LEU A 175 -9.62 7.18 -9.14
C LEU A 175 -8.08 7.16 -9.18
N THR A 176 -7.48 5.99 -8.97
CA THR A 176 -6.04 5.77 -9.01
C THR A 176 -5.56 5.55 -10.45
N PHE A 177 -4.27 5.66 -10.69
CA PHE A 177 -3.65 5.33 -11.96
C PHE A 177 -2.17 4.97 -11.76
N SER A 178 -1.75 3.82 -12.30
CA SER A 178 -0.33 3.43 -12.31
C SER A 178 0.33 3.56 -10.93
N ASP A 179 -0.29 2.95 -9.89
CA ASP A 179 0.15 3.00 -8.49
C ASP A 179 0.29 4.44 -7.95
N ASN A 180 -0.40 5.42 -8.53
CA ASN A 180 -0.33 6.85 -8.22
C ASN A 180 1.10 7.42 -8.26
N TYR A 181 1.97 6.87 -9.11
CA TYR A 181 3.27 7.44 -9.36
C TYR A 181 3.57 7.53 -10.87
N TYR A 182 4.55 8.32 -11.20
CA TYR A 182 5.14 8.41 -12.53
C TYR A 182 6.65 8.21 -12.47
N LYS A 183 7.24 7.80 -13.57
CA LYS A 183 8.68 7.58 -13.74
C LYS A 183 9.32 8.83 -14.33
N ILE A 184 10.42 9.29 -13.73
CA ILE A 184 11.28 10.32 -14.29
C ILE A 184 12.50 9.61 -14.87
N HIS A 185 12.74 9.76 -16.16
CA HIS A 185 13.87 9.19 -16.87
C HIS A 185 15.00 10.20 -16.93
N PHE A 186 16.15 9.86 -16.35
CA PHE A 186 17.33 10.71 -16.31
C PHE A 186 18.44 10.15 -17.18
N SER A 187 19.20 11.04 -17.84
CA SER A 187 20.54 10.75 -18.29
C SER A 187 21.57 11.47 -17.43
N SER A 188 22.68 10.80 -17.13
CA SER A 188 23.75 11.36 -16.29
C SER A 188 25.11 11.30 -17.00
N PRO A 189 25.95 12.34 -16.87
CA PRO A 189 27.29 12.37 -17.46
C PRO A 189 28.22 11.35 -16.79
N ALA A 190 29.32 11.01 -17.48
CA ALA A 190 30.32 10.05 -16.97
C ALA A 190 31.10 10.58 -15.77
N GLN A 191 31.09 11.90 -15.54
CA GLN A 191 31.76 12.56 -14.41
C GLN A 191 30.79 12.71 -13.24
N ALA A 192 31.30 12.59 -12.00
CA ALA A 192 30.52 12.89 -10.80
C ALA A 192 30.33 14.41 -10.61
N ASP A 193 29.39 14.78 -9.76
CA ASP A 193 29.08 16.16 -9.35
C ASP A 193 28.72 17.09 -10.53
N LYS A 194 28.11 16.52 -11.56
CA LYS A 194 27.59 17.26 -12.72
C LYS A 194 26.07 17.20 -12.78
N PRO A 195 25.41 18.28 -13.25
CA PRO A 195 23.95 18.26 -13.46
C PRO A 195 23.53 17.12 -14.38
N VAL A 196 22.41 16.49 -14.05
CA VAL A 196 21.79 15.44 -14.84
C VAL A 196 20.63 16.00 -15.67
N THR A 197 20.25 15.32 -16.74
CA THR A 197 19.15 15.74 -17.62
C THR A 197 17.93 14.89 -17.36
N ILE A 198 16.75 15.51 -17.28
CA ILE A 198 15.46 14.81 -17.37
C ILE A 198 15.13 14.66 -18.84
N GLU A 199 15.00 13.42 -19.30
CA GLU A 199 14.70 13.10 -20.71
C GLU A 199 13.18 13.07 -20.96
N LYS A 200 12.43 12.43 -20.06
CA LYS A 200 10.97 12.31 -20.14
C LYS A 200 10.35 11.89 -18.79
N THR A 201 9.02 11.95 -18.74
CA THR A 201 8.22 11.30 -17.71
C THR A 201 7.30 10.25 -18.32
N ASP A 202 6.95 9.21 -17.54
CA ASP A 202 6.07 8.13 -17.95
C ASP A 202 5.13 7.73 -16.79
N PRO A 203 3.80 7.93 -16.91
CA PRO A 203 3.13 8.63 -18.02
C PRO A 203 3.53 10.11 -18.07
N GLN A 204 3.31 10.71 -19.25
CA GLN A 204 3.43 12.16 -19.41
C GLN A 204 2.25 12.82 -18.69
N ILE A 205 2.54 13.72 -17.76
CA ILE A 205 1.53 14.43 -16.96
C ILE A 205 1.42 15.87 -17.49
N ASP A 206 0.22 16.23 -17.89
CA ASP A 206 -0.05 17.58 -18.40
C ASP A 206 0.23 18.65 -17.31
N SER A 207 0.87 19.73 -17.73
CA SER A 207 1.23 20.86 -16.86
C SER A 207 2.26 20.54 -15.74
N LEU A 208 2.85 19.36 -15.69
CA LEU A 208 3.88 19.04 -14.72
C LEU A 208 5.15 19.85 -15.00
N LYS A 209 5.63 20.54 -13.96
CA LYS A 209 6.89 21.29 -13.96
C LYS A 209 7.85 20.69 -12.94
N LEU A 210 8.99 20.17 -13.43
CA LEU A 210 10.05 19.63 -12.58
C LEU A 210 11.17 20.65 -12.46
N ILE A 211 11.54 21.00 -11.23
CA ILE A 211 12.72 21.79 -10.90
C ILE A 211 13.81 20.79 -10.57
N ASN A 212 14.80 20.65 -11.45
CA ASN A 212 15.80 19.61 -11.37
C ASN A 212 17.11 20.15 -10.78
N ASN A 213 17.43 19.71 -9.56
CA ASN A 213 18.69 19.98 -8.85
C ASN A 213 19.50 18.69 -8.61
N VAL A 214 19.21 17.61 -9.36
CA VAL A 214 19.92 16.33 -9.21
C VAL A 214 21.29 16.41 -9.89
N VAL A 215 22.29 15.82 -9.23
CA VAL A 215 23.63 15.69 -9.80
C VAL A 215 24.07 14.22 -9.85
N SER A 216 25.02 13.94 -10.75
CA SER A 216 25.63 12.61 -10.90
C SER A 216 26.57 12.31 -9.72
N SER A 217 26.72 11.02 -9.35
CA SER A 217 27.53 10.57 -8.23
C SER A 217 28.28 9.28 -8.52
N ASP A 218 29.40 9.06 -7.81
CA ASP A 218 30.12 7.79 -7.80
C ASP A 218 29.35 6.69 -7.03
N VAL A 219 28.38 7.07 -6.21
CA VAL A 219 27.55 6.14 -5.44
C VAL A 219 26.53 5.48 -6.38
N ASN A 220 26.60 4.16 -6.54
CA ASN A 220 25.67 3.40 -7.38
C ASN A 220 24.33 3.14 -6.66
N ARG A 221 23.62 4.21 -6.33
CA ARG A 221 22.32 4.19 -5.65
C ARG A 221 21.45 5.33 -6.15
N ASP A 222 20.13 5.10 -6.08
CA ASP A 222 19.13 6.16 -6.11
C ASP A 222 19.13 6.87 -4.75
N LEU A 223 19.56 8.13 -4.77
CA LEU A 223 19.54 9.04 -3.65
C LEU A 223 18.87 10.37 -4.05
N ALA A 224 18.06 10.34 -5.09
CA ALA A 224 17.22 11.46 -5.49
C ALA A 224 15.92 11.44 -4.68
N PHE A 225 15.46 12.60 -4.27
CA PHE A 225 14.21 12.82 -3.56
C PHE A 225 13.35 13.83 -4.30
N ILE A 226 12.05 13.56 -4.31
CA ILE A 226 11.09 14.46 -4.92
C ILE A 226 10.30 15.15 -3.80
N TYR A 227 10.25 16.47 -3.86
CA TYR A 227 9.48 17.30 -2.96
C TYR A 227 8.26 17.85 -3.70
N GLY A 228 7.10 17.42 -3.29
CA GLY A 228 5.82 17.78 -3.89
C GLY A 228 4.66 17.45 -2.95
N ALA A 229 3.52 18.06 -3.21
CA ALA A 229 2.30 17.81 -2.47
C ALA A 229 1.19 17.35 -3.44
N PRO A 230 0.16 16.64 -2.96
CA PRO A 230 -1.02 16.33 -3.76
C PRO A 230 -1.61 17.61 -4.37
N GLY A 231 -1.96 17.55 -5.65
CA GLY A 231 -2.48 18.69 -6.41
C GLY A 231 -1.42 19.72 -6.85
N SER A 232 -0.15 19.57 -6.43
CA SER A 232 0.93 20.45 -6.86
C SER A 232 1.60 19.95 -8.13
N PHE A 233 1.41 20.62 -9.23
CA PHE A 233 2.06 20.32 -10.52
C PHE A 233 3.46 20.94 -10.64
N SER A 234 3.99 21.57 -9.60
CA SER A 234 5.39 21.99 -9.51
C SER A 234 6.08 21.19 -8.43
N GLN A 235 7.07 20.39 -8.84
CA GLN A 235 7.80 19.50 -7.93
C GLN A 235 9.30 19.78 -8.05
N LEU A 236 9.99 19.74 -6.92
CA LEU A 236 11.45 19.86 -6.83
C LEU A 236 12.06 18.47 -6.75
N VAL A 237 13.10 18.21 -7.55
CA VAL A 237 13.87 16.97 -7.50
C VAL A 237 15.31 17.28 -7.13
N GLU A 238 15.79 16.72 -6.02
CA GLU A 238 17.11 16.97 -5.47
C GLU A 238 17.83 15.67 -5.11
N GLY A 239 19.15 15.75 -4.94
CA GLY A 239 19.98 14.63 -4.52
C GLY A 239 20.87 14.11 -5.63
N THR A 240 21.13 12.80 -5.63
CA THR A 240 22.11 12.23 -6.56
C THR A 240 21.63 10.93 -7.19
N ILE A 241 22.07 10.70 -8.44
CA ILE A 241 21.94 9.43 -9.14
C ILE A 241 23.31 8.95 -9.63
N PRO A 242 23.49 7.66 -9.96
CA PRO A 242 24.74 7.14 -10.47
C PRO A 242 25.17 7.86 -11.75
N LYS A 243 26.46 8.17 -11.89
CA LYS A 243 27.06 8.73 -13.10
C LYS A 243 27.03 7.74 -14.26
N GLY A 244 27.11 8.24 -15.51
CA GLY A 244 27.27 7.45 -16.73
C GLY A 244 26.04 6.60 -17.05
N ARG A 245 24.84 7.07 -16.77
CA ARG A 245 23.57 6.39 -17.11
C ARG A 245 22.90 7.08 -18.30
N SER A 246 22.47 6.29 -19.28
CA SER A 246 21.64 6.76 -20.39
C SER A 246 20.15 6.76 -20.08
N ASP A 247 19.70 5.92 -19.15
CA ASP A 247 18.33 5.85 -18.65
C ASP A 247 18.36 5.37 -17.22
N PHE A 248 18.20 6.30 -16.27
CA PHE A 248 18.07 6.01 -14.85
C PHE A 248 16.69 6.47 -14.38
N ILE A 249 15.91 5.56 -13.81
CA ILE A 249 14.52 5.81 -13.46
C ILE A 249 14.40 6.12 -11.99
N VAL A 250 13.79 7.28 -11.68
CA VAL A 250 13.34 7.66 -10.33
C VAL A 250 11.83 7.75 -10.34
N LYS A 251 11.17 7.18 -9.33
CA LYS A 251 9.71 7.15 -9.22
C LYS A 251 9.21 8.28 -8.31
N ALA A 252 8.31 9.09 -8.83
CA ALA A 252 7.72 10.25 -8.15
C ALA A 252 6.22 10.10 -7.94
N SER A 253 5.70 10.59 -6.81
CA SER A 253 4.26 10.63 -6.53
C SER A 253 3.52 11.50 -7.55
N MET A 254 2.44 10.97 -8.11
CA MET A 254 1.60 11.66 -9.09
C MET A 254 0.79 12.78 -8.41
N PRO A 255 0.84 14.01 -8.92
CA PRO A 255 0.12 15.13 -8.30
C PRO A 255 -1.40 14.94 -8.24
N ASP A 256 -1.97 14.41 -9.31
CA ASP A 256 -3.41 14.19 -9.46
C ASP A 256 -3.68 12.96 -10.34
N PRO A 257 -3.85 11.78 -9.74
CA PRO A 257 -4.11 10.55 -10.49
C PRO A 257 -5.41 10.62 -11.31
N ALA A 258 -6.47 11.24 -10.77
CA ALA A 258 -7.75 11.32 -11.45
C ALA A 258 -7.66 12.13 -12.74
N ARG A 259 -6.91 13.24 -12.74
CA ARG A 259 -6.64 14.01 -13.98
C ARG A 259 -5.85 13.21 -14.99
N THR A 260 -4.90 12.40 -14.53
CA THR A 260 -4.11 11.55 -15.43
C THR A 260 -4.99 10.47 -16.08
N VAL A 261 -5.86 9.79 -15.31
CA VAL A 261 -6.86 8.85 -15.86
C VAL A 261 -7.72 9.52 -16.94
N VAL A 262 -8.23 10.70 -16.64
CA VAL A 262 -9.07 11.44 -17.60
C VAL A 262 -8.29 11.80 -18.85
N SER A 263 -7.04 12.30 -18.72
CA SER A 263 -6.20 12.63 -19.87
C SER A 263 -5.97 11.41 -20.76
N GLU A 264 -5.64 10.25 -20.18
CA GLU A 264 -5.44 9.02 -20.92
C GLU A 264 -6.73 8.50 -21.57
N PHE A 265 -7.85 8.52 -20.85
CA PHE A 265 -9.14 8.11 -21.41
C PHE A 265 -9.61 9.02 -22.54
N MET A 266 -9.46 10.35 -22.40
CA MET A 266 -9.79 11.32 -23.46
C MET A 266 -8.97 11.10 -24.76
N LYS A 267 -7.71 10.63 -24.66
CA LYS A 267 -6.93 10.25 -25.84
C LYS A 267 -7.57 9.08 -26.59
N VAL A 268 -8.07 8.06 -25.86
CA VAL A 268 -8.73 6.89 -26.44
C VAL A 268 -10.09 7.28 -27.03
N LEU A 269 -10.89 8.11 -26.36
CA LEU A 269 -12.13 8.65 -26.92
C LEU A 269 -11.91 9.40 -28.23
N LYS A 270 -10.93 10.32 -28.24
CA LYS A 270 -10.56 11.10 -29.44
C LYS A 270 -10.10 10.21 -30.60
N TYR A 271 -9.26 9.20 -30.30
CA TYR A 271 -8.80 8.24 -31.30
C TYR A 271 -9.97 7.50 -31.98
N ASN A 272 -11.01 7.17 -31.19
CA ASN A 272 -12.22 6.50 -31.67
C ASN A 272 -13.30 7.47 -32.14
N LYS A 273 -12.99 8.76 -32.28
CA LYS A 273 -13.90 9.81 -32.79
C LYS A 273 -15.17 9.95 -31.94
N ILE A 274 -15.05 9.78 -30.62
CA ILE A 274 -16.10 10.15 -29.66
C ILE A 274 -15.78 11.55 -29.14
N GLU A 275 -16.74 12.46 -29.31
CA GLU A 275 -16.59 13.87 -28.95
C GLU A 275 -17.43 14.21 -27.71
N ILE A 276 -16.87 15.05 -26.83
CA ILE A 276 -17.55 15.62 -25.68
C ILE A 276 -17.61 17.14 -25.91
N SER A 277 -18.82 17.69 -26.02
CA SER A 277 -19.03 19.13 -26.30
C SER A 277 -18.87 20.00 -25.04
N GLY A 278 -19.09 19.42 -23.88
CA GLY A 278 -18.97 20.07 -22.58
C GLY A 278 -17.58 20.10 -21.99
N LYS A 279 -17.52 20.20 -20.67
CA LYS A 279 -16.28 20.30 -19.88
C LYS A 279 -16.02 19.02 -19.10
N VAL A 280 -14.81 18.88 -18.55
CA VAL A 280 -14.50 17.90 -17.52
C VAL A 280 -14.77 18.53 -16.16
N ILE A 281 -15.67 17.93 -15.37
CA ILE A 281 -16.09 18.40 -14.05
C ILE A 281 -15.77 17.33 -13.01
N TYR A 282 -14.96 17.67 -12.01
CA TYR A 282 -14.62 16.79 -10.89
C TYR A 282 -15.57 17.09 -9.72
N ILE A 283 -16.23 16.05 -9.19
CA ILE A 283 -17.13 16.16 -8.06
C ILE A 283 -16.68 15.25 -6.90
N ASN A 284 -16.79 15.76 -5.67
CA ASN A 284 -16.49 15.03 -4.44
C ASN A 284 -17.75 14.70 -3.62
N VAL A 285 -18.93 15.00 -4.17
CA VAL A 285 -20.23 14.67 -3.60
C VAL A 285 -21.00 13.92 -4.68
N PRO A 286 -21.69 12.82 -4.34
CA PRO A 286 -22.45 12.07 -5.33
C PRO A 286 -23.46 12.96 -6.06
N THR A 287 -23.59 12.78 -7.37
CA THR A 287 -24.71 13.42 -8.11
C THR A 287 -26.04 12.83 -7.67
N SER A 288 -27.08 13.66 -7.67
CA SER A 288 -28.45 13.21 -7.43
C SER A 288 -29.10 12.54 -8.66
N GLU A 289 -28.48 12.69 -9.84
CA GLU A 289 -28.98 12.07 -11.06
C GLU A 289 -28.70 10.57 -11.09
N ALA A 290 -29.68 9.79 -11.47
CA ALA A 290 -29.49 8.35 -11.65
C ALA A 290 -28.58 8.08 -12.86
N MET A 291 -27.49 7.38 -12.63
CA MET A 291 -26.54 6.95 -13.65
C MET A 291 -26.98 5.62 -14.27
N THR A 292 -27.09 5.58 -15.60
CA THR A 292 -27.21 4.31 -16.34
C THR A 292 -25.81 3.75 -16.58
N LEU A 293 -25.55 2.55 -16.09
CA LEU A 293 -24.25 1.89 -16.22
C LEU A 293 -23.98 1.48 -17.68
N ILE A 294 -22.83 1.84 -18.20
CA ILE A 294 -22.33 1.46 -19.54
C ILE A 294 -21.25 0.39 -19.43
N ALA A 295 -20.34 0.54 -18.49
CA ALA A 295 -19.26 -0.41 -18.26
C ALA A 295 -18.83 -0.39 -16.79
N ASP A 296 -18.38 -1.55 -16.30
CA ASP A 296 -17.82 -1.73 -14.97
C ASP A 296 -16.47 -2.43 -15.09
N LYS A 297 -15.48 -1.94 -14.36
CA LYS A 297 -14.18 -2.58 -14.25
C LYS A 297 -13.91 -2.93 -12.80
N SER A 298 -13.96 -4.23 -12.49
CA SER A 298 -13.54 -4.70 -11.18
C SER A 298 -12.02 -4.74 -11.04
N SER A 299 -11.53 -4.63 -9.83
CA SER A 299 -10.14 -4.93 -9.47
C SER A 299 -9.89 -6.45 -9.49
N PRO A 300 -8.61 -6.89 -9.41
CA PRO A 300 -8.32 -8.22 -8.90
C PRO A 300 -8.92 -8.41 -7.50
N PRO A 301 -9.30 -9.64 -7.09
CA PRO A 301 -9.84 -9.88 -5.76
C PRO A 301 -8.82 -9.59 -4.66
N LEU A 302 -9.28 -9.26 -3.46
CA LEU A 302 -8.44 -8.85 -2.33
C LEU A 302 -7.31 -9.85 -2.03
N ARG A 303 -7.57 -11.16 -2.17
CA ARG A 303 -6.53 -12.19 -2.00
C ARG A 303 -5.33 -12.00 -2.91
N ASP A 304 -5.52 -11.45 -4.11
CA ASP A 304 -4.46 -11.19 -5.08
C ASP A 304 -3.81 -9.82 -4.83
N LEU A 305 -4.61 -8.81 -4.46
CA LEU A 305 -4.13 -7.46 -4.14
C LEU A 305 -3.14 -7.44 -2.97
N ILE A 306 -3.37 -8.27 -1.94
CA ILE A 306 -2.49 -8.30 -0.76
C ILE A 306 -1.13 -8.97 -1.03
N VAL A 307 -0.98 -9.70 -2.14
CA VAL A 307 0.30 -10.34 -2.49
C VAL A 307 1.37 -9.31 -2.80
N PRO A 308 1.24 -8.45 -3.82
CA PRO A 308 2.21 -7.38 -4.05
C PRO A 308 2.24 -6.38 -2.87
N LEU A 309 1.10 -6.07 -2.24
CA LEU A 309 1.05 -5.20 -1.08
C LEU A 309 2.04 -5.64 0.01
N ASN A 310 2.02 -6.91 0.40
CA ASN A 310 2.87 -7.42 1.47
C ASN A 310 4.29 -7.73 1.00
N LYS A 311 4.48 -8.31 -0.20
CA LYS A 311 5.80 -8.67 -0.73
C LYS A 311 6.64 -7.45 -1.07
N GLU A 312 6.07 -6.47 -1.76
CA GLU A 312 6.76 -5.25 -2.20
C GLU A 312 6.54 -4.07 -1.24
N SER A 313 5.70 -4.29 -0.20
CA SER A 313 5.44 -3.29 0.84
C SER A 313 4.74 -2.02 0.34
N ILE A 314 3.77 -2.13 -0.57
CA ILE A 314 3.10 -1.00 -1.23
C ILE A 314 2.24 -0.23 -0.21
N ASN A 315 2.57 1.06 -0.01
CA ASN A 315 1.85 1.92 0.94
C ASN A 315 0.46 2.26 0.43
N LEU A 316 0.34 2.61 -0.85
CA LEU A 316 -0.92 3.01 -1.48
C LEU A 316 -2.01 1.96 -1.25
N PHE A 317 -1.70 0.66 -1.50
CA PHE A 317 -2.68 -0.40 -1.35
C PHE A 317 -3.14 -0.54 0.11
N ALA A 318 -2.21 -0.44 1.07
CA ALA A 318 -2.56 -0.51 2.48
C ALA A 318 -3.46 0.65 2.94
N GLU A 319 -3.22 1.86 2.43
CA GLU A 319 -4.05 3.02 2.73
C GLU A 319 -5.45 2.90 2.13
N HIS A 320 -5.58 2.39 0.91
CA HIS A 320 -6.89 2.11 0.31
C HIS A 320 -7.67 1.06 1.10
N LEU A 321 -7.01 -0.03 1.51
CA LEU A 321 -7.64 -1.06 2.34
C LEU A 321 -8.08 -0.52 3.69
N LEU A 322 -7.28 0.34 4.33
CA LEU A 322 -7.69 1.02 5.56
C LEU A 322 -8.97 1.85 5.35
N ARG A 323 -9.03 2.62 4.25
CA ARG A 323 -10.22 3.43 3.93
C ARG A 323 -11.44 2.54 3.67
N GLU A 324 -11.26 1.40 3.02
CA GLU A 324 -12.35 0.46 2.73
C GLU A 324 -12.85 -0.25 4.00
N ILE A 325 -11.96 -0.56 4.96
CA ILE A 325 -12.37 -0.99 6.31
C ILE A 325 -13.29 0.04 6.97
N GLY A 326 -12.92 1.33 6.87
CA GLY A 326 -13.75 2.44 7.37
C GLY A 326 -15.10 2.51 6.68
N ARG A 327 -15.15 2.36 5.35
CA ARG A 327 -16.39 2.31 4.59
C ARG A 327 -17.29 1.16 5.03
N ALA A 328 -16.73 -0.05 5.13
CA ALA A 328 -17.49 -1.25 5.47
C ALA A 328 -18.04 -1.23 6.91
N LYS A 329 -17.28 -0.69 7.86
CA LYS A 329 -17.66 -0.72 9.28
C LYS A 329 -18.36 0.56 9.75
N LYS A 330 -18.10 1.72 9.14
CA LYS A 330 -18.56 3.04 9.59
C LYS A 330 -19.30 3.85 8.49
N GLY A 331 -19.42 3.32 7.27
CA GLY A 331 -19.98 4.05 6.12
C GLY A 331 -19.14 5.26 5.69
N SER A 332 -17.85 5.29 6.02
CA SER A 332 -17.00 6.47 5.82
C SER A 332 -15.57 6.10 5.48
N THR A 333 -14.98 6.85 4.55
CA THR A 333 -13.57 6.74 4.17
C THR A 333 -12.67 7.82 4.79
N TYR A 334 -13.18 8.63 5.71
CA TYR A 334 -12.35 9.54 6.50
C TYR A 334 -11.33 8.75 7.34
N LEU A 335 -10.09 9.26 7.42
CA LEU A 335 -8.98 8.56 8.07
C LEU A 335 -9.27 8.20 9.53
N ASP A 336 -9.78 9.14 10.31
CA ASP A 336 -10.14 8.96 11.70
C ASP A 336 -11.17 7.83 11.89
N LYS A 337 -12.23 7.82 11.07
CA LYS A 337 -13.25 6.77 11.09
C LYS A 337 -12.70 5.41 10.70
N SER A 338 -11.77 5.39 9.73
CA SER A 338 -11.11 4.16 9.27
C SER A 338 -10.17 3.59 10.33
N LEU A 339 -9.43 4.45 11.02
CA LEU A 339 -8.56 4.06 12.14
C LEU A 339 -9.38 3.57 13.36
N ASP A 340 -10.50 4.22 13.65
CA ASP A 340 -11.42 3.78 14.71
C ASP A 340 -11.99 2.39 14.36
N ALA A 341 -12.46 2.20 13.12
CA ALA A 341 -12.96 0.91 12.64
C ALA A 341 -11.92 -0.21 12.77
N LEU A 342 -10.67 0.07 12.42
CA LEU A 342 -9.55 -0.88 12.55
C LEU A 342 -9.29 -1.26 14.01
N LYS A 343 -9.28 -0.28 14.92
CA LYS A 343 -9.05 -0.50 16.36
C LYS A 343 -10.20 -1.28 17.00
N GLU A 344 -11.43 -0.89 16.73
CA GLU A 344 -12.64 -1.55 17.23
C GLU A 344 -12.69 -3.01 16.76
N PHE A 345 -12.41 -3.28 15.47
CA PHE A 345 -12.37 -4.64 14.97
C PHE A 345 -11.40 -5.52 15.75
N TRP A 346 -10.17 -5.09 15.98
CA TRP A 346 -9.20 -5.88 16.72
C TRP A 346 -9.54 -6.00 18.21
N MET A 347 -10.16 -4.98 18.79
CA MET A 347 -10.68 -5.04 20.17
C MET A 347 -11.81 -6.08 20.29
N GLU A 348 -12.75 -6.11 19.34
CA GLU A 348 -13.83 -7.13 19.26
C GLU A 348 -13.27 -8.56 19.14
N LYS A 349 -12.11 -8.73 18.51
CA LYS A 349 -11.40 -10.02 18.40
C LYS A 349 -10.59 -10.37 19.65
N GLY A 350 -10.61 -9.56 20.68
CA GLY A 350 -9.90 -9.80 21.94
C GLY A 350 -8.38 -9.59 21.82
N ILE A 351 -7.89 -8.90 20.80
CA ILE A 351 -6.47 -8.60 20.62
C ILE A 351 -6.04 -7.51 21.61
N PHE A 352 -4.86 -7.71 22.22
CA PHE A 352 -4.27 -6.72 23.11
C PHE A 352 -3.87 -5.45 22.33
N LEU A 353 -4.48 -4.32 22.68
CA LEU A 353 -4.24 -3.02 22.04
C LEU A 353 -3.51 -2.00 22.93
N GLY A 354 -2.95 -2.43 24.05
CA GLY A 354 -2.13 -1.55 24.88
C GLY A 354 -0.89 -1.08 24.11
N GLY A 355 -0.78 0.23 23.91
CA GLY A 355 0.30 0.82 23.11
C GLY A 355 0.09 0.74 21.60
N PHE A 356 -1.14 0.50 21.12
CA PHE A 356 -1.49 0.57 19.71
C PHE A 356 -2.06 1.95 19.36
N TYR A 357 -1.27 2.74 18.65
CA TYR A 357 -1.58 4.11 18.23
C TYR A 357 -1.41 4.22 16.71
N PRO A 358 -2.35 3.71 15.90
CA PRO A 358 -2.27 3.84 14.46
C PRO A 358 -2.61 5.27 14.02
N THR A 359 -1.85 5.78 13.07
CA THR A 359 -2.07 7.08 12.42
C THR A 359 -2.19 6.94 10.90
N ASP A 360 -1.87 5.75 10.37
CA ASP A 360 -2.05 5.33 9.00
C ASP A 360 -2.19 3.81 8.90
N GLY A 361 -2.48 3.28 7.71
CA GLY A 361 -2.60 1.84 7.46
C GLY A 361 -1.33 1.17 7.00
N CYS A 362 -0.36 1.93 6.52
CA CYS A 362 0.85 1.39 5.88
C CYS A 362 2.10 1.39 6.79
N GLY A 363 2.11 2.24 7.82
CA GLY A 363 3.23 2.39 8.72
C GLY A 363 4.27 3.43 8.31
N LEU A 364 3.96 4.35 7.38
CA LEU A 364 4.89 5.41 6.95
C LEU A 364 5.01 6.51 8.01
N SER A 365 3.94 6.82 8.71
CA SER A 365 3.96 7.82 9.78
C SER A 365 4.85 7.38 10.95
N ARG A 366 5.73 8.26 11.38
CA ARG A 366 6.57 8.08 12.58
C ARG A 366 5.79 8.18 13.89
N SER A 367 4.53 8.64 13.82
CA SER A 367 3.62 8.74 14.97
C SER A 367 2.87 7.43 15.25
N ASN A 368 3.00 6.42 14.38
CA ASN A 368 2.47 5.08 14.67
C ASN A 368 3.18 4.46 15.86
N GLY A 369 2.43 3.78 16.71
CA GLY A 369 2.96 2.98 17.81
C GLY A 369 2.28 1.63 17.90
N ILE A 370 3.05 0.56 18.13
CA ILE A 370 2.52 -0.78 18.35
C ILE A 370 3.44 -1.60 19.24
N CYS A 371 2.85 -2.41 20.13
CA CYS A 371 3.59 -3.40 20.89
C CYS A 371 3.78 -4.69 20.08
N PRO A 372 4.94 -5.38 20.17
CA PRO A 372 5.13 -6.68 19.54
C PRO A 372 4.09 -7.74 19.93
N ARG A 373 3.55 -7.65 21.14
CA ARG A 373 2.45 -8.50 21.60
C ARG A 373 1.22 -8.39 20.69
N THR A 374 0.82 -7.18 20.34
CA THR A 374 -0.31 -6.94 19.43
C THR A 374 -0.11 -7.63 18.09
N LEU A 375 1.07 -7.48 17.48
CA LEU A 375 1.41 -8.14 16.21
C LEU A 375 1.40 -9.66 16.32
N ALA A 376 1.96 -10.22 17.39
CA ALA A 376 1.98 -11.66 17.61
C ALA A 376 0.58 -12.25 17.82
N GLU A 377 -0.30 -11.54 18.54
CA GLU A 377 -1.68 -11.96 18.73
C GLU A 377 -2.49 -11.89 17.43
N ILE A 378 -2.29 -10.86 16.59
CA ILE A 378 -2.89 -10.77 15.25
C ILE A 378 -2.41 -11.92 14.36
N LEU A 379 -1.10 -12.20 14.33
CA LEU A 379 -0.55 -13.31 13.55
C LEU A 379 -1.10 -14.66 14.02
N ARG A 380 -1.25 -14.85 15.33
CA ARG A 380 -1.90 -16.04 15.89
C ARG A 380 -3.37 -16.12 15.50
N TYR A 381 -4.11 -15.01 15.57
CA TYR A 381 -5.49 -14.94 15.12
C TYR A 381 -5.61 -15.40 13.67
N MET A 382 -4.77 -14.85 12.78
CA MET A 382 -4.73 -15.27 11.37
C MET A 382 -4.29 -16.71 11.16
N HIS A 383 -3.44 -17.27 12.04
CA HIS A 383 -3.07 -18.67 11.99
C HIS A 383 -4.24 -19.62 12.25
N LEU A 384 -5.23 -19.18 13.00
CA LEU A 384 -6.46 -19.92 13.35
C LEU A 384 -7.66 -19.55 12.45
N SER A 385 -7.53 -18.52 11.61
CA SER A 385 -8.58 -18.03 10.72
C SER A 385 -8.77 -18.93 9.49
N ALA A 386 -9.96 -18.91 8.91
CA ALA A 386 -10.24 -19.47 7.58
C ALA A 386 -9.39 -18.81 6.47
N ASN A 387 -9.00 -17.55 6.64
CA ASN A 387 -8.15 -16.80 5.70
C ASN A 387 -6.64 -17.05 5.88
N ARG A 388 -6.26 -18.01 6.72
CA ARG A 388 -4.86 -18.33 7.07
C ARG A 388 -3.95 -18.44 5.86
N ASP A 389 -4.29 -19.30 4.92
CA ASP A 389 -3.41 -19.60 3.79
C ASP A 389 -3.32 -18.42 2.83
N VAL A 390 -4.40 -17.71 2.57
CA VAL A 390 -4.42 -16.47 1.80
C VAL A 390 -3.49 -15.44 2.43
N PHE A 391 -3.63 -15.20 3.74
CA PHE A 391 -2.82 -14.22 4.45
C PHE A 391 -1.33 -14.57 4.46
N PHE A 392 -0.95 -15.77 4.92
CA PHE A 392 0.47 -16.14 5.04
C PHE A 392 1.16 -16.36 3.69
N ASN A 393 0.44 -16.74 2.63
CA ASN A 393 1.01 -16.83 1.29
C ASN A 393 1.28 -15.46 0.66
N SER A 394 0.61 -14.41 1.13
CA SER A 394 0.89 -13.03 0.71
C SER A 394 2.20 -12.47 1.30
N LEU A 395 2.70 -13.03 2.41
CA LEU A 395 3.91 -12.51 3.07
C LEU A 395 5.20 -12.90 2.33
N PRO A 396 6.24 -12.05 2.39
CA PRO A 396 7.59 -12.41 1.97
C PRO A 396 8.10 -13.70 2.61
N VAL A 397 8.85 -14.49 1.85
CA VAL A 397 9.50 -15.71 2.33
C VAL A 397 11.01 -15.48 2.40
N ALA A 398 11.61 -15.80 3.55
CA ALA A 398 13.03 -15.64 3.80
C ALA A 398 13.87 -16.39 2.76
N GLY A 399 14.82 -15.68 2.14
CA GLY A 399 15.71 -16.20 1.11
C GLY A 399 15.09 -16.39 -0.26
N GLN A 400 13.76 -16.08 -0.46
CA GLN A 400 13.06 -16.39 -1.72
C GLN A 400 12.33 -15.21 -2.34
N SER A 401 11.57 -14.42 -1.59
CA SER A 401 10.65 -13.45 -2.21
C SER A 401 10.50 -12.14 -1.44
N GLY A 402 10.11 -11.10 -2.19
CA GLY A 402 9.78 -9.78 -1.67
C GLY A 402 10.93 -9.18 -0.86
N THR A 403 10.63 -8.40 0.15
CA THR A 403 11.62 -7.72 1.01
C THR A 403 12.53 -8.66 1.80
N LEU A 404 12.28 -9.97 1.79
CA LEU A 404 13.13 -11.01 2.41
C LEU A 404 13.93 -11.85 1.42
N GLN A 405 13.90 -11.55 0.12
CA GLN A 405 14.52 -12.34 -0.94
C GLN A 405 16.03 -12.61 -0.71
N SER A 406 16.74 -11.62 -0.18
CA SER A 406 18.18 -11.74 0.13
C SER A 406 18.48 -12.00 1.62
N ALA A 407 17.45 -11.95 2.48
CA ALA A 407 17.62 -12.09 3.92
C ALA A 407 17.54 -13.56 4.37
N PHE A 408 18.28 -13.90 5.43
CA PHE A 408 18.27 -15.22 6.09
C PHE A 408 18.77 -16.41 5.23
N LYS A 409 19.42 -16.16 4.08
CA LYS A 409 20.03 -17.22 3.26
C LYS A 409 21.08 -18.00 4.06
N GLY A 410 21.10 -19.32 3.90
CA GLY A 410 21.99 -20.22 4.63
C GLY A 410 21.65 -20.42 6.12
N THR A 411 20.50 -19.90 6.59
CA THR A 411 20.04 -20.09 7.98
C THR A 411 18.84 -21.05 8.05
N LYS A 412 18.49 -21.49 9.27
CA LYS A 412 17.28 -22.32 9.51
C LYS A 412 15.97 -21.60 9.19
N LEU A 413 16.01 -20.30 8.96
CA LEU A 413 14.85 -19.48 8.59
C LEU A 413 14.64 -19.40 7.09
N GLU A 414 15.64 -19.73 6.27
CA GLU A 414 15.51 -19.79 4.82
C GLU A 414 14.37 -20.74 4.43
N ASN A 415 13.48 -20.32 3.52
CA ASN A 415 12.29 -21.04 3.08
C ASN A 415 11.25 -21.33 4.18
N ASN A 416 11.53 -20.98 5.42
CA ASN A 416 10.73 -21.32 6.59
C ASN A 416 10.00 -20.10 7.17
N LEU A 417 10.68 -18.95 7.27
CA LEU A 417 10.09 -17.73 7.81
C LEU A 417 9.23 -17.03 6.74
N ARG A 418 7.96 -16.81 7.04
CA ARG A 418 7.07 -15.93 6.31
C ARG A 418 6.81 -14.67 7.15
N ALA A 419 7.30 -13.53 6.72
CA ALA A 419 7.25 -12.33 7.55
C ALA A 419 7.20 -11.05 6.73
N LYS A 420 6.59 -10.02 7.34
CA LYS A 420 6.65 -8.63 6.87
C LYS A 420 7.79 -7.90 7.54
N THR A 421 8.57 -7.20 6.75
CA THR A 421 9.61 -6.27 7.23
C THR A 421 9.05 -4.86 7.39
N GLY A 422 9.63 -4.10 8.30
CA GLY A 422 9.47 -2.66 8.37
C GLY A 422 10.83 -1.97 8.43
N SER A 423 11.01 -0.95 7.61
CA SER A 423 12.28 -0.22 7.53
C SER A 423 12.03 1.26 7.27
N MET A 424 12.58 2.08 8.15
CA MET A 424 12.68 3.53 8.01
C MET A 424 14.04 3.96 8.57
N THR A 425 14.42 5.22 8.39
CA THR A 425 15.61 5.77 9.03
C THR A 425 15.56 5.52 10.54
N ARG A 426 16.53 4.77 11.06
CA ARG A 426 16.67 4.36 12.49
C ARG A 426 15.57 3.42 13.01
N VAL A 427 14.72 2.86 12.16
CA VAL A 427 13.69 1.90 12.55
C VAL A 427 13.85 0.61 11.76
N ARG A 428 13.84 -0.52 12.45
CA ARG A 428 13.78 -1.87 11.87
C ARG A 428 12.79 -2.71 12.63
N SER A 429 11.90 -3.40 11.91
CA SER A 429 10.90 -4.28 12.49
C SER A 429 10.71 -5.52 11.63
N LEU A 430 10.28 -6.60 12.26
CA LEU A 430 9.97 -7.86 11.62
C LEU A 430 8.85 -8.54 12.38
N ALA A 431 7.81 -9.00 11.69
CA ALA A 431 6.74 -9.78 12.30
C ALA A 431 6.24 -10.85 11.31
N GLY A 432 6.05 -12.07 11.79
CA GLY A 432 5.69 -13.21 10.95
C GLY A 432 5.65 -14.52 11.70
N ILE A 433 5.63 -15.61 10.93
CA ILE A 433 5.52 -16.98 11.42
C ILE A 433 6.64 -17.85 10.87
N PHE A 434 7.13 -18.78 11.65
CA PHE A 434 8.07 -19.83 11.21
C PHE A 434 7.79 -21.14 11.93
N THR A 435 8.22 -22.25 11.33
CA THR A 435 8.13 -23.58 11.95
C THR A 435 9.45 -23.90 12.65
N ASN A 436 9.38 -24.25 13.94
CA ASN A 436 10.57 -24.62 14.69
C ASN A 436 11.03 -26.06 14.31
N HIS A 437 12.21 -26.46 14.81
CA HIS A 437 12.80 -27.78 14.54
C HIS A 437 11.97 -28.97 15.06
N LYS A 438 10.93 -28.73 15.88
CA LYS A 438 9.97 -29.74 16.37
C LYS A 438 8.68 -29.75 15.54
N GLY A 439 8.64 -29.06 14.40
CA GLY A 439 7.46 -28.96 13.55
C GLY A 439 6.34 -28.08 14.08
N LYS A 440 6.57 -27.30 15.15
CA LYS A 440 5.60 -26.37 15.72
C LYS A 440 5.78 -24.96 15.14
N LYS A 441 4.66 -24.30 14.88
CA LYS A 441 4.61 -22.90 14.42
C LYS A 441 4.40 -21.94 15.57
#